data_3e7e9fc306651d08dbace5da01c10515
#
_entry.id   3e7e9fc306651d08dbace5da01c10515
#
_cell.length_a   1.000
_cell.length_b   1.000
_cell.length_c   1.000
_cell.angle_alpha   90.00
_cell.angle_beta   90.00
_cell.angle_gamma   90.00
#
_symmetry.space_group_name_H-M   'P 1'
#
loop_
_entity.id
_entity.type
_entity.pdbx_description
1 polymer ?
#
loop_
_entity_poly.entity_id
_entity_poly.type
_entity_poly.pdbx_seq_one_letter_code
_entity_poly.pdbx_strand_id
1 'polypeptide(L)'
;ATTDTLLRRFSETRRMHPLSLADAADQQRALMDAIQLERDLLADLRDRALVLDTSLLKSAALRSQIKALIDVRPSQLTLVFESFAFKRGIPMDADFVFDVRMLPNPHYEPELKPLTGRDAPVVAYLSARDEVGRMQEQITGFLQAWLPSMVRDHRSYVTVALGCTGGQHRSVYLAEALAKHFEDHWTVRVRHRESDHWPRSGQH
;
A
#
# COMPACT_ATOMS: atom_id res chain seq x y z
N ALA A 1 0.90 -9.22 -7.14
CA ALA A 1 0.54 -10.33 -6.25
C ALA A 1 1.77 -11.14 -5.88
N THR A 2 1.78 -11.77 -4.69
CA THR A 2 2.85 -12.69 -4.25
C THR A 2 2.85 -13.96 -5.10
N THR A 3 3.99 -14.67 -5.16
CA THR A 3 4.12 -15.93 -5.90
C THR A 3 3.10 -16.95 -5.42
N ASP A 4 2.95 -17.11 -4.09
CA ASP A 4 1.98 -18.06 -3.51
C ASP A 4 0.54 -17.75 -3.92
N THR A 5 0.18 -16.45 -3.97
CA THR A 5 -1.14 -16.03 -4.43
C THR A 5 -1.36 -16.36 -5.91
N LEU A 6 -0.34 -16.17 -6.74
CA LEU A 6 -0.41 -16.50 -8.17
C LEU A 6 -0.51 -18.01 -8.36
N LEU A 7 0.32 -18.80 -7.69
CA LEU A 7 0.26 -20.28 -7.74
C LEU A 7 -1.13 -20.79 -7.36
N ARG A 8 -1.71 -20.27 -6.27
CA ARG A 8 -3.06 -20.62 -5.86
C ARG A 8 -4.12 -20.26 -6.92
N ARG A 9 -4.07 -19.05 -7.48
CA ARG A 9 -5.02 -18.59 -8.51
C ARG A 9 -4.94 -19.40 -9.79
N PHE A 10 -3.74 -19.76 -10.24
CA PHE A 10 -3.56 -20.65 -11.39
C PHE A 10 -4.09 -22.05 -11.10
N SER A 11 -3.82 -22.60 -9.92
CA SER A 11 -4.35 -23.88 -9.45
C SER A 11 -5.89 -23.91 -9.41
N GLU A 12 -6.53 -22.84 -8.88
CA GLU A 12 -7.99 -22.72 -8.82
C GLU A 12 -8.63 -22.60 -10.20
N THR A 13 -8.01 -21.88 -11.13
CA THR A 13 -8.55 -21.67 -12.49
C THR A 13 -8.23 -22.77 -13.45
N ARG A 14 -7.27 -23.64 -13.13
CA ARG A 14 -6.76 -24.74 -14.00
C ARG A 14 -6.30 -24.25 -15.38
N ARG A 15 -5.88 -22.99 -15.48
CA ARG A 15 -5.33 -22.42 -16.72
C ARG A 15 -3.83 -22.57 -16.73
N MET A 16 -3.26 -22.87 -17.91
CA MET A 16 -1.81 -22.85 -18.09
C MET A 16 -1.31 -21.41 -18.16
N HIS A 17 -0.13 -21.17 -17.58
CA HIS A 17 0.53 -19.89 -17.75
C HIS A 17 1.05 -19.76 -19.19
N PRO A 18 0.90 -18.60 -19.88
CA PRO A 18 1.33 -18.44 -21.27
C PRO A 18 2.81 -18.74 -21.52
N LEU A 19 3.66 -18.54 -20.51
CA LEU A 19 5.10 -18.81 -20.60
C LEU A 19 5.49 -20.19 -20.02
N SER A 20 4.54 -21.02 -19.60
CA SER A 20 4.83 -22.39 -19.17
C SER A 20 5.06 -23.31 -20.37
N LEU A 21 6.07 -24.16 -20.28
CA LEU A 21 6.29 -25.22 -21.27
C LEU A 21 5.25 -26.33 -21.08
N ALA A 22 4.57 -26.71 -22.16
CA ALA A 22 3.48 -27.70 -22.14
C ALA A 22 3.94 -29.11 -21.72
N ASP A 23 5.21 -29.45 -21.95
CA ASP A 23 5.77 -30.79 -21.74
C ASP A 23 6.60 -30.93 -20.44
N ALA A 24 6.47 -30.02 -19.51
CA ALA A 24 7.23 -30.09 -18.27
C ALA A 24 6.75 -31.25 -17.39
N ALA A 25 7.67 -32.14 -17.00
CA ALA A 25 7.41 -33.28 -16.11
C ALA A 25 6.94 -32.83 -14.72
N ASP A 26 7.29 -31.60 -14.29
CA ASP A 26 6.83 -30.95 -13.07
C ASP A 26 6.12 -29.63 -13.38
N GLN A 27 4.81 -29.67 -13.47
CA GLN A 27 3.97 -28.52 -13.81
C GLN A 27 4.05 -27.39 -12.76
N GLN A 28 4.27 -27.70 -11.48
CA GLN A 28 4.37 -26.68 -10.44
C GLN A 28 5.68 -25.90 -10.56
N ARG A 29 6.78 -26.58 -10.81
CA ARG A 29 8.08 -25.95 -11.05
C ARG A 29 8.07 -25.11 -12.34
N ALA A 30 7.49 -25.65 -13.41
CA ALA A 30 7.33 -24.92 -14.67
C ALA A 30 6.49 -23.65 -14.52
N LEU A 31 5.47 -23.65 -13.65
CA LEU A 31 4.67 -22.48 -13.34
C LEU A 31 5.46 -21.44 -12.54
N MET A 32 6.28 -21.85 -11.57
CA MET A 32 7.14 -20.94 -10.81
C MET A 32 8.16 -20.24 -11.72
N ASP A 33 8.81 -21.01 -12.60
CA ASP A 33 9.79 -20.47 -13.55
C ASP A 33 9.13 -19.50 -14.54
N ALA A 34 7.94 -19.81 -15.02
CA ALA A 34 7.16 -18.94 -15.89
C ALA A 34 6.74 -17.62 -15.20
N ILE A 35 6.33 -17.65 -13.94
CA ILE A 35 6.02 -16.45 -13.14
C ILE A 35 7.28 -15.60 -12.95
N GLN A 36 8.43 -16.22 -12.70
CA GLN A 36 9.68 -15.47 -12.53
C GLN A 36 10.10 -14.83 -13.85
N LEU A 37 10.05 -15.58 -14.95
CA LEU A 37 10.35 -15.06 -16.29
C LEU A 37 9.44 -13.88 -16.67
N GLU A 38 8.14 -13.97 -16.38
CA GLU A 38 7.20 -12.85 -16.61
C GLU A 38 7.60 -11.60 -15.81
N ARG A 39 8.01 -11.77 -14.56
CA ARG A 39 8.47 -10.66 -13.72
C ARG A 39 9.72 -9.99 -14.26
N ASP A 40 10.67 -10.80 -14.75
CA ASP A 40 11.91 -10.30 -15.33
C ASP A 40 11.64 -9.54 -16.64
N LEU A 41 10.75 -10.06 -17.49
CA LEU A 41 10.32 -9.39 -18.73
C LEU A 41 9.57 -8.07 -18.47
N LEU A 42 8.86 -7.97 -17.35
CA LEU A 42 8.09 -6.77 -16.98
C LEU A 42 8.86 -5.82 -16.06
N ALA A 43 10.12 -6.07 -15.73
CA ALA A 43 10.89 -5.28 -14.78
C ALA A 43 10.94 -3.79 -15.17
N ASP A 44 11.34 -3.49 -16.40
CA ASP A 44 11.43 -2.10 -16.90
C ASP A 44 10.08 -1.39 -16.94
N LEU A 45 9.00 -2.12 -17.21
CA LEU A 45 7.65 -1.57 -17.20
C LEU A 45 7.20 -1.24 -15.78
N ARG A 46 7.55 -2.07 -14.80
CA ARG A 46 7.22 -1.87 -13.39
C ARG A 46 7.84 -0.58 -12.84
N ASP A 47 9.05 -0.23 -13.26
CA ASP A 47 9.75 0.98 -12.83
C ASP A 47 9.08 2.26 -13.34
N ARG A 48 8.30 2.15 -14.44
CA ARG A 48 7.61 3.27 -15.11
C ARG A 48 6.11 3.31 -14.86
N ALA A 49 5.55 2.33 -14.17
CA ALA A 49 4.10 2.17 -13.99
C ALA A 49 3.73 2.07 -12.50
N LEU A 50 2.50 2.46 -12.18
CA LEU A 50 1.93 2.15 -10.88
C LEU A 50 1.66 0.64 -10.78
N VAL A 51 2.32 0.00 -9.86
CA VAL A 51 2.10 -1.41 -9.54
C VAL A 51 1.03 -1.52 -8.45
N LEU A 52 -0.01 -2.32 -8.70
CA LEU A 52 -1.02 -2.65 -7.70
C LEU A 52 -0.79 -4.07 -7.17
N ASP A 53 -0.53 -4.20 -5.88
CA ASP A 53 -0.50 -5.52 -5.25
C ASP A 53 -1.93 -6.05 -5.05
N THR A 54 -2.30 -7.05 -5.85
CA THR A 54 -3.63 -7.67 -5.81
C THR A 54 -3.69 -8.91 -4.93
N SER A 55 -2.67 -9.22 -4.13
CA SER A 55 -2.57 -10.46 -3.34
C SER A 55 -3.75 -10.65 -2.40
N LEU A 56 -4.19 -9.59 -1.74
CA LEU A 56 -5.28 -9.59 -0.75
C LEU A 56 -6.52 -8.79 -1.21
N LEU A 57 -6.51 -8.24 -2.44
CA LEU A 57 -7.61 -7.42 -2.92
C LEU A 57 -8.80 -8.27 -3.40
N LYS A 58 -9.99 -7.90 -2.95
CA LYS A 58 -11.25 -8.35 -3.54
C LYS A 58 -11.52 -7.60 -4.84
N SER A 59 -12.26 -8.21 -5.78
CA SER A 59 -12.57 -7.62 -7.09
C SER A 59 -13.22 -6.24 -7.01
N ALA A 60 -14.07 -5.98 -6.02
CA ALA A 60 -14.71 -4.68 -5.81
C ALA A 60 -13.70 -3.60 -5.41
N ALA A 61 -12.78 -3.92 -4.48
CA ALA A 61 -11.73 -3.01 -4.03
C ALA A 61 -10.76 -2.69 -5.18
N LEU A 62 -10.37 -3.69 -5.97
CA LEU A 62 -9.53 -3.47 -7.16
C LEU A 62 -10.20 -2.53 -8.17
N ARG A 63 -11.50 -2.73 -8.45
CA ARG A 63 -12.26 -1.83 -9.35
C ARG A 63 -12.29 -0.38 -8.85
N SER A 64 -12.50 -0.18 -7.54
CA SER A 64 -12.49 1.17 -6.94
C SER A 64 -11.12 1.83 -7.05
N GLN A 65 -10.04 1.08 -6.82
CA GLN A 65 -8.68 1.58 -6.97
C GLN A 65 -8.38 1.97 -8.42
N ILE A 66 -8.72 1.11 -9.40
CA ILE A 66 -8.52 1.42 -10.82
C ILE A 66 -9.29 2.67 -11.22
N LYS A 67 -10.56 2.82 -10.81
CA LYS A 67 -11.34 4.03 -11.09
C LYS A 67 -10.68 5.29 -10.54
N ALA A 68 -10.18 5.24 -9.30
CA ALA A 68 -9.48 6.37 -8.69
C ALA A 68 -8.17 6.76 -9.42
N LEU A 69 -7.55 5.82 -10.14
CA LEU A 69 -6.34 6.06 -10.92
C LEU A 69 -6.59 6.69 -12.29
N ILE A 70 -7.72 6.40 -12.93
CA ILE A 70 -8.06 6.89 -14.28
C ILE A 70 -8.34 8.40 -14.27
N ASP A 71 -8.76 8.96 -13.13
CA ASP A 71 -9.07 10.40 -12.99
C ASP A 71 -7.81 11.29 -12.84
N VAL A 72 -6.60 10.74 -12.90
CA VAL A 72 -5.35 11.49 -12.70
C VAL A 72 -4.82 12.10 -14.00
N ARG A 73 -4.45 13.38 -13.98
CA ARG A 73 -3.82 14.07 -15.11
C ARG A 73 -2.44 13.44 -15.42
N PRO A 74 -2.11 13.14 -16.70
CA PRO A 74 -0.96 12.32 -17.08
C PRO A 74 0.44 12.94 -16.86
N SER A 75 0.55 14.18 -16.38
CA SER A 75 1.80 14.96 -16.40
C SER A 75 2.47 15.20 -15.04
N GLN A 76 1.93 14.69 -13.94
CA GLN A 76 2.51 14.92 -12.61
C GLN A 76 2.69 13.60 -11.86
N LEU A 77 3.84 13.47 -11.14
CA LEU A 77 4.07 12.35 -10.22
C LEU A 77 2.93 12.25 -9.21
N THR A 78 2.33 11.08 -9.10
CA THR A 78 1.32 10.78 -8.09
C THR A 78 1.96 10.16 -6.86
N LEU A 79 1.80 10.80 -5.72
CA LEU A 79 2.26 10.31 -4.42
C LEU A 79 1.14 9.53 -3.74
N VAL A 80 1.37 8.24 -3.50
CA VAL A 80 0.41 7.35 -2.88
C VAL A 80 0.84 7.07 -1.45
N PHE A 81 0.04 7.46 -0.46
CA PHE A 81 0.23 7.06 0.93
C PHE A 81 -0.64 5.83 1.22
N GLU A 82 0.00 4.74 1.64
CA GLU A 82 -0.68 3.49 1.93
C GLU A 82 -0.52 3.08 3.38
N SER A 83 -1.62 2.90 4.11
CA SER A 83 -1.57 2.26 5.42
C SER A 83 -1.75 0.75 5.31
N PHE A 84 -0.93 -0.01 6.06
CA PHE A 84 -1.00 -1.47 6.08
C PHE A 84 -0.75 -2.07 7.46
N ALA A 85 -1.09 -3.37 7.61
CA ALA A 85 -0.83 -4.17 8.79
C ALA A 85 0.37 -5.09 8.59
N PHE A 86 1.39 -5.00 9.44
CA PHE A 86 2.53 -5.94 9.40
C PHE A 86 2.09 -7.40 9.56
N LYS A 87 1.04 -7.67 10.36
CA LYS A 87 0.48 -9.03 10.50
C LYS A 87 -0.05 -9.64 9.20
N ARG A 88 -0.25 -8.84 8.15
CA ARG A 88 -0.73 -9.27 6.82
C ARG A 88 0.32 -9.15 5.74
N GLY A 89 1.56 -8.84 6.12
CA GLY A 89 2.69 -8.69 5.21
C GLY A 89 2.85 -7.29 4.63
N ILE A 90 4.07 -6.99 4.22
CA ILE A 90 4.47 -5.72 3.62
C ILE A 90 3.92 -5.63 2.18
N PRO A 91 3.39 -4.47 1.74
CA PRO A 91 3.00 -4.26 0.35
C PRO A 91 4.19 -4.44 -0.61
N MET A 92 4.00 -5.24 -1.66
CA MET A 92 5.06 -5.52 -2.65
C MET A 92 5.24 -4.39 -3.67
N ASP A 93 4.30 -3.45 -3.69
CA ASP A 93 4.26 -2.29 -4.58
C ASP A 93 4.70 -0.98 -3.90
N ALA A 94 5.25 -1.06 -2.67
CA ALA A 94 5.75 0.10 -1.96
C ALA A 94 7.19 0.44 -2.37
N ASP A 95 7.43 1.72 -2.71
CA ASP A 95 8.79 2.25 -2.93
C ASP A 95 9.49 2.52 -1.59
N PHE A 96 8.73 2.98 -0.59
CA PHE A 96 9.21 3.22 0.77
C PHE A 96 8.28 2.57 1.79
N VAL A 97 8.87 1.98 2.83
CA VAL A 97 8.12 1.37 3.94
C VAL A 97 8.61 1.96 5.26
N PHE A 98 7.69 2.57 6.00
CA PHE A 98 7.96 3.09 7.33
C PHE A 98 7.22 2.26 8.39
N ASP A 99 8.00 1.73 9.33
CA ASP A 99 7.45 1.06 10.50
C ASP A 99 7.09 2.09 11.56
N VAL A 100 5.80 2.18 11.90
CA VAL A 100 5.30 3.11 12.90
C VAL A 100 4.77 2.40 14.15
N ARG A 101 5.19 1.14 14.38
CA ARG A 101 4.76 0.34 15.55
C ARG A 101 5.30 0.85 16.88
N MET A 102 6.42 1.56 16.87
CA MET A 102 7.01 2.16 18.07
C MET A 102 6.22 3.36 18.64
N LEU A 103 5.30 3.92 17.86
CA LEU A 103 4.48 5.05 18.29
C LEU A 103 3.42 4.62 19.33
N PRO A 104 2.93 5.54 20.17
CA PRO A 104 1.85 5.29 21.12
C PRO A 104 0.65 4.60 20.46
N ASN A 105 0.10 3.59 21.12
CA ASN A 105 -0.87 2.70 20.49
C ASN A 105 -2.30 2.94 21.03
N PRO A 106 -3.20 3.57 20.26
CA PRO A 106 -4.58 3.81 20.67
C PRO A 106 -5.38 2.52 21.01
N HIS A 107 -4.91 1.37 20.55
CA HIS A 107 -5.57 0.08 20.84
C HIS A 107 -5.65 -0.25 22.33
N TYR A 108 -4.76 0.30 23.17
CA TYR A 108 -4.78 0.08 24.62
C TYR A 108 -5.79 0.96 25.37
N GLU A 109 -6.34 1.97 24.67
CA GLU A 109 -7.42 2.78 25.21
C GLU A 109 -8.77 2.17 24.81
N PRO A 110 -9.61 1.70 25.76
CA PRO A 110 -10.85 0.98 25.44
C PRO A 110 -11.77 1.76 24.48
N GLU A 111 -11.85 3.08 24.65
CA GLU A 111 -12.70 3.98 23.85
C GLU A 111 -12.17 4.18 22.43
N LEU A 112 -10.86 4.08 22.23
CA LEU A 112 -10.22 4.27 20.93
C LEU A 112 -10.06 2.98 20.14
N LYS A 113 -10.09 1.85 20.82
CA LYS A 113 -9.86 0.53 20.22
C LYS A 113 -10.78 0.21 19.04
N PRO A 114 -12.10 0.51 19.07
CA PRO A 114 -13.01 0.23 17.94
C PRO A 114 -12.88 1.26 16.81
N LEU A 115 -12.23 2.40 17.05
CA LEU A 115 -12.10 3.49 16.12
C LEU A 115 -10.92 3.28 15.15
N THR A 116 -10.77 4.17 14.17
CA THR A 116 -9.70 4.17 13.19
C THR A 116 -8.83 5.42 13.29
N GLY A 117 -7.70 5.47 12.61
CA GLY A 117 -6.85 6.67 12.54
C GLY A 117 -7.49 7.87 11.84
N ARG A 118 -8.71 7.75 11.31
CA ARG A 118 -9.51 8.83 10.71
C ARG A 118 -10.51 9.43 11.68
N ASP A 119 -10.81 8.76 12.78
CA ASP A 119 -11.81 9.20 13.75
C ASP A 119 -11.22 10.26 14.67
N ALA A 120 -11.97 11.33 14.92
CA ALA A 120 -11.50 12.50 15.66
C ALA A 120 -10.87 12.18 17.04
N PRO A 121 -11.38 11.24 17.86
CA PRO A 121 -10.74 10.90 19.15
C PRO A 121 -9.35 10.28 18.96
N VAL A 122 -9.15 9.43 17.94
CA VAL A 122 -7.85 8.82 17.64
C VAL A 122 -6.89 9.87 17.07
N VAL A 123 -7.37 10.74 16.19
CA VAL A 123 -6.60 11.88 15.67
C VAL A 123 -6.12 12.76 16.82
N ALA A 124 -7.01 13.15 17.74
CA ALA A 124 -6.65 13.96 18.91
C ALA A 124 -5.62 13.26 19.81
N TYR A 125 -5.79 11.96 20.06
CA TYR A 125 -4.85 11.18 20.86
C TYR A 125 -3.45 11.14 20.23
N LEU A 126 -3.35 10.88 18.92
CA LEU A 126 -2.06 10.75 18.24
C LEU A 126 -1.40 12.11 17.99
N SER A 127 -2.15 13.12 17.59
CA SER A 127 -1.61 14.48 17.34
C SER A 127 -1.06 15.17 18.58
N ALA A 128 -1.52 14.78 19.78
CA ALA A 128 -1.01 15.29 21.05
C ALA A 128 0.31 14.65 21.50
N ARG A 129 0.90 13.74 20.73
CA ARG A 129 2.12 13.00 21.08
C ARG A 129 3.33 13.53 20.29
N ASP A 130 4.34 14.00 20.99
CA ASP A 130 5.56 14.55 20.37
C ASP A 130 6.27 13.55 19.44
N GLU A 131 6.26 12.24 19.81
CA GLU A 131 6.89 11.19 19.01
C GLU A 131 6.18 11.01 17.66
N VAL A 132 4.87 11.21 17.63
CA VAL A 132 4.07 11.12 16.40
C VAL A 132 4.38 12.31 15.49
N GLY A 133 4.44 13.51 16.04
CA GLY A 133 4.85 14.73 15.34
C GLY A 133 6.24 14.58 14.73
N ARG A 134 7.24 14.16 15.54
CA ARG A 134 8.60 13.93 15.07
C ARG A 134 8.68 12.89 13.95
N MET A 135 7.94 11.81 14.04
CA MET A 135 7.88 10.79 12.98
C MET A 135 7.32 11.37 11.69
N GLN A 136 6.23 12.14 11.77
CA GLN A 136 5.64 12.80 10.62
C GLN A 136 6.63 13.78 9.98
N GLU A 137 7.31 14.61 10.77
CA GLU A 137 8.32 15.58 10.28
C GLU A 137 9.49 14.89 9.60
N GLN A 138 10.01 13.79 10.16
CA GLN A 138 11.12 13.03 9.58
C GLN A 138 10.74 12.39 8.25
N ILE A 139 9.56 11.79 8.14
CA ILE A 139 9.05 11.22 6.89
C ILE A 139 8.82 12.33 5.86
N THR A 140 8.23 13.46 6.26
CA THR A 140 8.04 14.63 5.41
C THR A 140 9.36 15.14 4.84
N GLY A 141 10.35 15.37 5.70
CA GLY A 141 11.68 15.84 5.29
C GLY A 141 12.38 14.87 4.35
N PHE A 142 12.29 13.57 4.63
CA PHE A 142 12.80 12.52 3.74
C PHE A 142 12.16 12.59 2.35
N LEU A 143 10.84 12.64 2.28
CA LEU A 143 10.11 12.68 1.01
C LEU A 143 10.39 14.00 0.25
N GLN A 144 10.41 15.14 0.93
CA GLN A 144 10.75 16.44 0.30
C GLN A 144 12.15 16.43 -0.32
N ALA A 145 13.11 15.76 0.31
CA ALA A 145 14.46 15.65 -0.21
C ALA A 145 14.56 14.76 -1.47
N TRP A 146 13.78 13.67 -1.55
CA TRP A 146 13.94 12.65 -2.60
C TRP A 146 12.93 12.72 -3.74
N LEU A 147 11.71 13.20 -3.52
CA LEU A 147 10.69 13.31 -4.56
C LEU A 147 11.14 14.08 -5.82
N PRO A 148 11.88 15.21 -5.71
CA PRO A 148 12.37 15.92 -6.90
C PRO A 148 13.30 15.07 -7.79
N SER A 149 14.09 14.16 -7.19
CA SER A 149 14.94 13.25 -7.95
C SER A 149 14.11 12.21 -8.71
N MET A 150 13.05 11.70 -8.08
CA MET A 150 12.14 10.72 -8.71
C MET A 150 11.37 11.33 -9.88
N VAL A 151 11.00 12.62 -9.78
CA VAL A 151 10.42 13.35 -10.92
C VAL A 151 11.41 13.46 -12.08
N ARG A 152 12.67 13.77 -11.78
CA ARG A 152 13.73 13.83 -12.82
C ARG A 152 13.96 12.49 -13.49
N ASP A 153 13.78 11.41 -12.75
CA ASP A 153 13.86 10.03 -13.27
C ASP A 153 12.57 9.59 -13.99
N HIS A 154 11.66 10.53 -14.28
CA HIS A 154 10.40 10.29 -14.99
C HIS A 154 9.47 9.27 -14.32
N ARG A 155 9.52 9.12 -13.00
CA ARG A 155 8.56 8.30 -12.28
C ARG A 155 7.17 8.94 -12.31
N SER A 156 6.18 8.13 -12.64
CA SER A 156 4.78 8.56 -12.65
C SER A 156 4.10 8.38 -11.29
N TYR A 157 4.62 7.48 -10.46
CA TYR A 157 4.05 7.13 -9.15
C TYR A 157 5.14 6.83 -8.13
N VAL A 158 4.87 7.22 -6.87
CA VAL A 158 5.66 6.82 -5.71
C VAL A 158 4.70 6.37 -4.61
N THR A 159 4.87 5.14 -4.13
CA THR A 159 4.06 4.56 -3.06
C THR A 159 4.83 4.55 -1.75
N VAL A 160 4.31 5.25 -0.75
CA VAL A 160 4.85 5.36 0.60
C VAL A 160 3.95 4.55 1.53
N ALA A 161 4.42 3.40 1.99
CA ALA A 161 3.67 2.51 2.87
C ALA A 161 4.01 2.76 4.34
N LEU A 162 2.98 2.96 5.16
CA LEU A 162 3.09 3.14 6.61
C LEU A 162 2.48 1.92 7.30
N GLY A 163 3.29 1.22 8.11
CA GLY A 163 2.89 -0.03 8.74
C GLY A 163 2.73 0.08 10.24
N CYS A 164 1.58 -0.32 10.76
CA CYS A 164 1.42 -0.64 12.17
C CYS A 164 0.97 -2.09 12.36
N THR A 165 0.75 -2.55 13.59
CA THR A 165 0.43 -3.96 13.85
C THR A 165 -0.86 -4.39 13.14
N GLY A 166 -1.94 -3.62 13.28
CA GLY A 166 -3.27 -3.94 12.78
C GLY A 166 -3.73 -3.14 11.56
N GLY A 167 -2.98 -2.11 11.12
CA GLY A 167 -3.38 -1.27 9.98
C GLY A 167 -4.64 -0.45 10.19
N GLN A 168 -4.97 -0.09 11.46
CA GLN A 168 -6.23 0.55 11.82
C GLN A 168 -6.05 1.97 12.40
N HIS A 169 -5.04 2.22 13.23
CA HIS A 169 -4.88 3.50 13.97
C HIS A 169 -3.67 4.29 13.46
N ARG A 170 -2.45 3.99 13.94
CA ARG A 170 -1.22 4.77 13.74
C ARG A 170 -0.86 4.97 12.28
N SER A 171 -0.85 3.87 11.52
CA SER A 171 -0.55 3.91 10.08
C SER A 171 -1.59 4.66 9.27
N VAL A 172 -2.87 4.55 9.64
CA VAL A 172 -3.98 5.27 9.00
C VAL A 172 -3.85 6.76 9.27
N TYR A 173 -3.68 7.16 10.54
CA TYR A 173 -3.50 8.55 10.92
C TYR A 173 -2.32 9.21 10.17
N LEU A 174 -1.15 8.58 10.17
CA LEU A 174 0.02 9.14 9.49
C LEU A 174 -0.14 9.19 7.96
N ALA A 175 -0.80 8.21 7.35
CA ALA A 175 -1.09 8.24 5.91
C ALA A 175 -1.97 9.43 5.54
N GLU A 176 -3.02 9.70 6.32
CA GLU A 176 -3.90 10.85 6.11
C GLU A 176 -3.18 12.19 6.39
N ALA A 177 -2.40 12.26 7.48
CA ALA A 177 -1.68 13.48 7.85
C ALA A 177 -0.59 13.87 6.82
N LEU A 178 0.17 12.88 6.32
CA LEU A 178 1.16 13.10 5.27
C LEU A 178 0.48 13.45 3.94
N ALA A 179 -0.61 12.79 3.59
CA ALA A 179 -1.36 13.11 2.39
C ALA A 179 -1.82 14.56 2.40
N LYS A 180 -2.40 15.01 3.50
CA LYS A 180 -2.81 16.42 3.68
C LYS A 180 -1.65 17.40 3.56
N HIS A 181 -0.45 17.04 4.05
CA HIS A 181 0.73 17.90 3.95
C HIS A 181 1.22 18.07 2.50
N PHE A 182 1.09 17.03 1.67
CA PHE A 182 1.61 17.03 0.32
C PHE A 182 0.60 17.44 -0.77
N GLU A 183 -0.71 17.50 -0.47
CA GLU A 183 -1.78 17.73 -1.46
C GLU A 183 -1.71 19.08 -2.18
N ASP A 184 -1.11 20.12 -1.56
CA ASP A 184 -0.97 21.45 -2.17
C ASP A 184 0.06 21.47 -3.31
N HIS A 185 1.03 20.55 -3.31
CA HIS A 185 2.16 20.56 -4.25
C HIS A 185 2.23 19.32 -5.14
N TRP A 186 1.50 18.24 -4.81
CA TRP A 186 1.56 16.95 -5.49
C TRP A 186 0.17 16.40 -5.77
N THR A 187 0.04 15.60 -6.79
CA THR A 187 -1.14 14.74 -6.91
C THR A 187 -1.05 13.64 -5.87
N VAL A 188 -1.91 13.66 -4.86
CA VAL A 188 -1.87 12.73 -3.73
C VAL A 188 -3.03 11.76 -3.77
N ARG A 189 -2.77 10.52 -3.39
CA ARG A 189 -3.79 9.48 -3.16
C ARG A 189 -3.54 8.80 -1.82
N VAL A 190 -4.61 8.48 -1.12
CA VAL A 190 -4.55 7.68 0.11
C VAL A 190 -5.19 6.33 -0.12
N ARG A 191 -4.55 5.30 0.40
CA ARG A 191 -4.99 3.92 0.29
C ARG A 191 -4.88 3.22 1.63
N HIS A 192 -5.97 2.61 2.10
CA HIS A 192 -5.97 1.85 3.34
C HIS A 192 -6.21 0.38 3.02
N ARG A 193 -5.14 -0.41 3.09
CA ARG A 193 -5.15 -1.83 2.70
C ARG A 193 -6.10 -2.67 3.56
N GLU A 194 -6.29 -2.25 4.82
CA GLU A 194 -7.08 -2.99 5.81
C GLU A 194 -8.50 -2.45 5.99
N SER A 195 -8.95 -1.49 5.18
CA SER A 195 -10.26 -0.82 5.34
C SER A 195 -11.45 -1.77 5.40
N ASP A 196 -11.40 -2.88 4.64
CA ASP A 196 -12.46 -3.91 4.63
C ASP A 196 -12.56 -4.70 5.96
N HIS A 197 -11.55 -4.58 6.82
CA HIS A 197 -11.43 -5.30 8.10
C HIS A 197 -11.64 -4.39 9.32
N TRP A 198 -11.89 -3.11 9.09
CA TRP A 198 -12.16 -2.19 10.19
C TRP A 198 -13.54 -2.44 10.80
N PRO A 199 -13.73 -2.11 12.08
CA PRO A 199 -15.05 -2.11 12.69
C PRO A 199 -15.98 -1.18 11.88
N ARG A 200 -17.20 -1.63 11.60
CA ARG A 200 -18.19 -0.79 10.93
C ARG A 200 -18.72 0.24 11.93
N SER A 201 -18.57 1.50 11.64
CA SER A 201 -19.18 2.59 12.41
C SER A 201 -20.72 2.42 12.37
N GLY A 202 -21.34 2.09 13.49
CA GLY A 202 -22.80 2.08 13.58
C GLY A 202 -23.50 0.78 14.01
N GLN A 203 -22.82 -0.13 14.70
CA GLN A 203 -23.48 -1.25 15.40
C GLN A 203 -23.22 -1.13 16.90
N HIS A 204 -23.91 -0.18 17.54
CA HIS A 204 -24.21 -0.18 18.98
C HIS A 204 -25.66 0.23 19.16
#